data_763d547f93eb8e8390ffe663f5963cfa
#
_entry.id   763d547f93eb8e8390ffe663f5963cfa
#
_cell.length_a   1.000
_cell.length_b   1.000
_cell.length_c   1.000
_cell.angle_alpha   90.00
_cell.angle_beta   90.00
_cell.angle_gamma   90.00
#
_symmetry.space_group_name_H-M   'P 1'
#
loop_
_entity.id
_entity.type
_entity.pdbx_description
1 polymer ?
#
loop_
_entity_poly.entity_id
_entity_poly.type
_entity_poly.pdbx_seq_one_letter_code
_entity_poly.pdbx_strand_id
1 'polypeptide(L)'
;MEKQGYNNRIRVILADRQVTNRTLADMLGVSPMTVSRWVTNRYQPSMSQFVEISKMLNVDIRELIEVDPLEISGDVETGTSVRKQYPPLEN
;
A
#
# COMPACT_ATOMS: atom_id res chain seq x y z
N MET A 1 19.63 -3.85 -3.55
CA MET A 1 18.70 -3.97 -3.56
C MET A 1 17.89 -2.99 -4.12
N GLU A 2 17.13 -3.19 -4.86
CA GLU A 2 16.36 -2.33 -5.40
C GLU A 2 15.21 -1.93 -4.64
N LYS A 3 14.79 -0.74 -4.65
CA LYS A 3 13.70 -0.30 -3.97
C LYS A 3 12.56 -0.47 -4.90
N GLN A 4 11.38 -0.73 -4.44
CA GLN A 4 10.26 -0.91 -5.29
C GLN A 4 9.53 0.37 -5.60
N GLY A 5 9.97 1.46 -5.14
CA GLY A 5 9.30 2.71 -5.41
C GLY A 5 8.11 2.97 -4.51
N TYR A 6 7.73 2.02 -3.72
CA TYR A 6 6.66 2.18 -2.76
C TYR A 6 6.78 1.16 -1.65
N ASN A 7 6.19 1.48 -0.54
CA ASN A 7 6.13 0.55 0.57
C ASN A 7 4.66 0.44 0.93
N ASN A 8 4.33 -0.56 1.73
CA ASN A 8 2.97 -0.66 2.20
C ASN A 8 2.94 -0.21 3.65
N ARG A 9 1.77 0.18 4.11
CA ARG A 9 1.59 0.62 5.49
C ARG A 9 0.71 -0.36 6.23
N ILE A 10 0.74 -1.63 5.85
CA ILE A 10 -0.10 -2.64 6.47
C ILE A 10 0.16 -2.73 7.96
N ARG A 11 1.42 -2.66 8.35
CA ARG A 11 1.75 -2.76 9.75
C ARG A 11 1.03 -1.68 10.57
N VAL A 12 1.03 -0.45 10.08
CA VAL A 12 0.41 0.64 10.79
C VAL A 12 -1.10 0.44 10.88
N ILE A 13 -1.70 0.00 9.79
CA ILE A 13 -3.14 -0.19 9.78
C ILE A 13 -3.54 -1.35 10.69
N LEU A 14 -2.76 -2.42 10.70
CA LEU A 14 -3.06 -3.53 11.57
C LEU A 14 -3.00 -3.09 13.03
N ALA A 15 -1.99 -2.30 13.36
CA ALA A 15 -1.85 -1.85 14.73
C ALA A 15 -3.03 -0.95 15.11
N ASP A 16 -3.41 -0.09 14.19
CA ASP A 16 -4.50 0.82 14.44
C ASP A 16 -5.81 0.07 14.64
N ARG A 17 -6.02 -0.99 13.89
CA ARG A 17 -7.24 -1.77 13.98
C ARG A 17 -7.14 -2.88 15.02
N GLN A 18 -5.96 -3.03 15.63
CA GLN A 18 -5.71 -4.06 16.62
C GLN A 18 -5.92 -5.46 16.03
N VAL A 19 -5.41 -5.65 14.84
CA VAL A 19 -5.50 -6.93 14.16
C VAL A 19 -4.09 -7.49 14.08
N THR A 20 -3.93 -8.77 14.41
CA THR A 20 -2.61 -9.38 14.37
C THR A 20 -2.30 -9.90 12.99
N ASN A 21 -1.01 -10.17 12.74
CA ASN A 21 -0.60 -10.73 11.47
C ASN A 21 -1.32 -12.05 11.25
N ARG A 22 -1.42 -12.86 12.29
CA ARG A 22 -2.04 -14.15 12.16
C ARG A 22 -3.52 -14.02 11.79
N THR A 23 -4.21 -13.09 12.38
CA THR A 23 -5.62 -12.89 12.07
C THR A 23 -5.77 -12.47 10.61
N LEU A 24 -4.94 -11.56 10.15
CA LEU A 24 -5.03 -11.14 8.76
C LEU A 24 -4.72 -12.32 7.85
N ALA A 25 -3.72 -13.11 8.20
CA ALA A 25 -3.36 -14.28 7.40
C ALA A 25 -4.55 -15.23 7.28
N ASP A 26 -5.23 -15.47 8.40
CA ASP A 26 -6.37 -16.36 8.38
C ASP A 26 -7.48 -15.79 7.51
N MET A 27 -7.71 -14.51 7.59
CA MET A 27 -8.77 -13.88 6.82
C MET A 27 -8.50 -13.96 5.32
N LEU A 28 -7.25 -13.91 4.95
CA LEU A 28 -6.90 -13.94 3.55
C LEU A 28 -6.56 -15.32 3.03
N GLY A 29 -6.43 -16.28 3.91
CA GLY A 29 -6.07 -17.62 3.50
C GLY A 29 -4.62 -17.76 3.11
N VAL A 30 -3.75 -16.98 3.72
CA VAL A 30 -2.31 -17.09 3.45
C VAL A 30 -1.60 -17.42 4.75
N SER A 31 -0.32 -17.69 4.70
CA SER A 31 0.40 -18.04 5.91
C SER A 31 0.79 -16.80 6.67
N PRO A 32 0.98 -16.92 7.99
CA PRO A 32 1.42 -15.77 8.77
C PRO A 32 2.78 -15.26 8.31
N MET A 33 3.61 -16.16 7.78
CA MET A 33 4.91 -15.75 7.27
C MET A 33 4.74 -14.81 6.10
N THR A 34 3.74 -15.05 5.26
CA THR A 34 3.47 -14.19 4.13
C THR A 34 3.12 -12.80 4.62
N VAL A 35 2.26 -12.71 5.61
CA VAL A 35 1.87 -11.40 6.14
C VAL A 35 3.08 -10.74 6.78
N SER A 36 3.92 -11.52 7.46
CA SER A 36 5.11 -10.97 8.08
C SER A 36 6.02 -10.33 7.05
N ARG A 37 6.12 -10.93 5.87
CA ARG A 37 6.96 -10.38 4.83
C ARG A 37 6.35 -9.10 4.26
N TRP A 38 5.03 -9.01 4.24
CA TRP A 38 4.38 -7.80 3.77
C TRP A 38 4.62 -6.66 4.75
N VAL A 39 4.40 -6.89 6.05
CA VAL A 39 4.50 -5.80 7.02
C VAL A 39 5.92 -5.30 7.19
N THR A 40 6.92 -6.12 6.80
CA THR A 40 8.29 -5.67 6.86
C THR A 40 8.74 -5.17 5.48
N ASN A 41 7.84 -5.11 4.54
CA ASN A 41 8.12 -4.63 3.19
C ASN A 41 9.18 -5.43 2.44
N ARG A 42 9.31 -6.72 2.79
CA ARG A 42 10.21 -7.56 2.06
C ARG A 42 9.55 -8.01 0.79
N TYR A 43 8.24 -8.22 0.83
CA TYR A 43 7.47 -8.55 -0.34
C TYR A 43 6.20 -7.73 -0.27
N GLN A 44 5.53 -7.55 -1.37
CA GLN A 44 4.31 -6.80 -1.40
C GLN A 44 3.14 -7.70 -1.80
N PRO A 45 1.96 -7.44 -1.28
CA PRO A 45 0.78 -8.19 -1.71
C PRO A 45 0.51 -7.91 -3.18
N SER A 46 -0.21 -8.80 -3.83
CA SER A 46 -0.65 -8.54 -5.19
C SER A 46 -1.72 -7.46 -5.12
N MET A 47 -2.07 -6.89 -6.24
CA MET A 47 -3.09 -5.87 -6.25
C MET A 47 -4.42 -6.43 -5.73
N SER A 48 -4.78 -7.64 -6.12
CA SER A 48 -6.03 -8.18 -5.61
C SER A 48 -5.96 -8.42 -4.12
N GLN A 49 -4.79 -8.75 -3.58
CA GLN A 49 -4.66 -8.91 -2.14
C GLN A 49 -4.77 -7.55 -1.45
N PHE A 50 -4.22 -6.51 -2.03
CA PHE A 50 -4.36 -5.18 -1.47
C PHE A 50 -5.85 -4.81 -1.42
N VAL A 51 -6.60 -5.13 -2.46
CA VAL A 51 -8.02 -4.81 -2.49
C VAL A 51 -8.74 -5.58 -1.39
N GLU A 52 -8.40 -6.85 -1.20
CA GLU A 52 -9.03 -7.61 -0.17
C GLU A 52 -8.69 -7.09 1.22
N ILE A 53 -7.45 -6.70 1.44
CA ILE A 53 -7.04 -6.16 2.72
C ILE A 53 -7.82 -4.87 3.00
N SER A 54 -7.96 -4.02 1.98
CA SER A 54 -8.67 -2.76 2.20
C SER A 54 -10.11 -3.02 2.60
N LYS A 55 -10.73 -4.02 2.01
CA LYS A 55 -12.10 -4.32 2.35
C LYS A 55 -12.20 -4.93 3.74
N MET A 56 -11.32 -5.84 4.07
CA MET A 56 -11.37 -6.49 5.34
C MET A 56 -11.07 -5.57 6.50
N LEU A 57 -10.17 -4.64 6.30
CA LEU A 57 -9.81 -3.71 7.35
C LEU A 57 -10.60 -2.41 7.26
N ASN A 58 -11.46 -2.33 6.25
CA ASN A 58 -12.29 -1.15 6.06
C ASN A 58 -11.45 0.12 5.99
N VAL A 59 -10.47 0.14 5.12
CA VAL A 59 -9.66 1.33 4.90
C VAL A 59 -9.57 1.57 3.42
N ASP A 60 -9.29 2.78 3.05
CA ASP A 60 -9.13 3.14 1.65
C ASP A 60 -7.81 2.51 1.21
N ILE A 61 -7.79 1.89 0.05
CA ILE A 61 -6.59 1.22 -0.42
C ILE A 61 -5.43 2.18 -0.51
N ARG A 62 -5.70 3.46 -0.72
CA ARG A 62 -4.62 4.43 -0.78
C ARG A 62 -3.90 4.56 0.55
N GLU A 63 -4.55 4.21 1.65
CA GLU A 63 -3.91 4.28 2.94
C GLU A 63 -2.99 3.11 3.17
N LEU A 64 -3.04 2.11 2.31
CA LEU A 64 -2.19 0.96 2.46
C LEU A 64 -0.87 1.10 1.71
N ILE A 65 -0.75 2.12 0.90
CA ILE A 65 0.43 2.28 0.05
C ILE A 65 1.09 3.62 0.28
N GLU A 66 2.40 3.57 0.41
CA GLU A 66 3.14 4.79 0.65
C GLU A 66 4.20 4.92 -0.42
N VAL A 67 4.18 5.99 -1.18
CA VAL A 67 5.14 6.19 -2.25
C VAL A 67 6.37 6.88 -1.70
N ASP A 68 7.51 6.51 -2.20
CA ASP A 68 8.76 7.09 -1.76
C ASP A 68 8.72 8.60 -1.98
N PRO A 69 8.86 9.36 -0.95
CA PRO A 69 8.77 10.82 -1.09
C PRO A 69 9.83 11.39 -1.98
N LEU A 70 10.96 10.76 -2.05
CA LEU A 70 12.00 11.29 -2.88
C LEU A 70 11.64 11.26 -4.33
N GLU A 71 10.89 10.33 -4.72
CA GLU A 71 10.52 10.27 -6.07
C GLU A 71 9.52 11.31 -6.42
N ILE A 72 8.78 11.76 -5.48
CA ILE A 72 7.81 12.75 -5.73
C ILE A 72 8.34 14.11 -5.56
N SER A 73 9.33 14.25 -4.73
CA SER A 73 9.83 15.56 -4.41
C SER A 73 10.21 16.35 -5.64
N GLY A 74 10.72 15.71 -6.62
CA GLY A 74 11.13 16.43 -7.79
C GLY A 74 9.94 17.03 -8.49
N ASP A 75 8.84 16.37 -8.41
CA ASP A 75 7.70 16.83 -9.07
C ASP A 75 6.87 17.70 -8.23
N VAL A 76 7.05 17.63 -6.99
CA VAL A 76 6.26 18.41 -6.11
C VAL A 76 6.24 19.83 -6.43
N GLU A 77 7.35 20.34 -6.84
CA GLU A 77 7.39 21.67 -7.12
C GLU A 77 6.47 21.95 -8.20
N THR A 78 6.33 21.06 -9.07
CA THR A 78 5.49 21.29 -10.18
C THR A 78 4.30 20.44 -9.98
N GLY A 79 3.96 20.18 -8.76
CA GLY A 79 2.86 19.31 -8.48
C GLY A 79 1.62 19.68 -9.21
N THR A 80 1.41 20.93 -9.43
CA THR A 80 0.24 21.31 -10.10
C THR A 80 0.28 20.83 -11.50
N SER A 81 1.41 20.87 -12.09
CA SER A 81 1.48 20.46 -13.45
C SER A 81 1.25 18.99 -13.56
N VAL A 82 1.63 18.25 -12.60
CA VAL A 82 1.44 16.86 -12.65
C VAL A 82 0.00 16.58 -12.84
N ARG A 83 -0.81 17.27 -12.12
CA ARG A 83 -2.14 17.08 -12.22
C ARG A 83 -2.65 17.39 -13.57
N LYS A 84 -2.18 18.35 -14.20
CA LYS A 84 -2.61 18.68 -15.49
C LYS A 84 -2.27 17.69 -16.50
N GLN A 85 -1.29 16.91 -16.26
CA GLN A 85 -0.89 15.95 -17.21
C GLN A 85 -1.86 14.86 -17.44
N TYR A 86 -2.78 14.69 -16.59
CA TYR A 86 -3.66 13.62 -16.76
C TYR A 86 -4.86 14.20 -17.31
N PRO A 87 -4.86 14.51 -18.44
CA PRO A 87 -5.88 15.15 -18.94
C PRO A 87 -6.92 14.30 -19.21
N PRO A 88 -7.32 14.19 -19.36
CA PRO A 88 -8.05 13.72 -19.69
C PRO A 88 -8.69 12.82 -20.18
N LEU A 89 -8.93 12.46 -20.03
CA LEU A 89 -9.46 11.55 -20.25
C LEU A 89 -10.65 11.90 -20.83
N GLU A 90 -10.83 12.81 -20.92
CA GLU A 90 -11.82 13.23 -21.35
C GLU A 90 -11.99 13.22 -22.42
N ASN A 91 -11.84 13.12 -22.76
CA ASN A 91 -11.89 13.08 -23.79
C ASN A 91 -12.06 12.75 -24.16
#